data_09dcd92b5619b785c9fbbb1e62582f5b
#
_entry.id   09dcd92b5619b785c9fbbb1e62582f5b
#
_cell.length_a   1.000
_cell.length_b   1.000
_cell.length_c   1.000
_cell.angle_alpha   90.00
_cell.angle_beta   90.00
_cell.angle_gamma   90.00
#
_symmetry.space_group_name_H-M   'P 1'
#
loop_
_entity.id
_entity.type
_entity.pdbx_description
1 polymer ?
#
loop_
_entity_poly.entity_id
_entity_poly.type
_entity_poly.pdbx_seq_one_letter_code
_entity_poly.pdbx_strand_id
1 'polypeptide(L)'
;MPSNPPVIIKDQKHGLPMSKGLLAQTYMAAGLSPSRAYTAAQRVQDGFRDSGRFEVTLAEVRDASYRILAEEDDGSVAKRYRRLNEISRLERPLIVLIGGTTGVGKSTIATEVAHRLGITRIVSTDSIREVMRGIFSRDLMPAIYESSFNAWRGLRVPAPRGASPVIVGFREQAAVVATGVKSLIERAVVEGVSMVLEGIHVAPGYIDPSQFKDASVVQLLIS
;
A
#
# COMPACT_ATOMS: atom_id res chain seq x y z
N MET A 1 -13.79 19.80 -36.59
CA MET A 1 -12.38 19.35 -36.67
C MET A 1 -12.38 17.83 -36.68
N PRO A 2 -11.73 17.12 -37.61
CA PRO A 2 -11.68 15.67 -37.56
C PRO A 2 -10.99 15.26 -36.28
N SER A 3 -11.66 14.44 -35.46
CA SER A 3 -11.09 13.89 -34.25
C SER A 3 -9.93 12.98 -34.64
N ASN A 4 -8.72 13.34 -34.23
CA ASN A 4 -7.54 12.50 -34.42
C ASN A 4 -7.81 11.11 -33.86
N PRO A 5 -7.56 10.01 -34.58
CA PRO A 5 -7.91 8.67 -34.14
C PRO A 5 -7.23 8.36 -32.80
N PRO A 6 -7.93 7.65 -31.90
CA PRO A 6 -7.35 7.25 -30.61
C PRO A 6 -6.22 6.24 -30.81
N VAL A 7 -5.19 6.36 -29.98
CA VAL A 7 -4.17 5.28 -29.84
C VAL A 7 -4.80 4.19 -29.00
N ILE A 8 -4.79 2.95 -29.48
CA ILE A 8 -5.36 1.77 -28.80
C ILE A 8 -4.25 0.94 -28.18
N ILE A 9 -4.37 0.68 -26.90
CA ILE A 9 -3.50 -0.26 -26.20
C ILE A 9 -4.09 -1.66 -26.39
N LYS A 10 -3.42 -2.52 -27.14
CA LYS A 10 -3.81 -3.92 -27.31
C LYS A 10 -3.23 -4.77 -26.18
N ASP A 11 -4.11 -5.50 -25.51
CA ASP A 11 -3.80 -6.61 -24.65
C ASP A 11 -4.52 -7.84 -25.20
N GLN A 12 -3.84 -8.98 -25.21
CA GLN A 12 -4.17 -10.28 -25.81
C GLN A 12 -5.54 -10.49 -26.50
N LYS A 13 -6.66 -9.91 -26.04
CA LYS A 13 -8.02 -10.09 -26.61
C LYS A 13 -8.80 -8.78 -26.83
N HIS A 14 -8.44 -7.70 -26.16
CA HIS A 14 -9.20 -6.45 -26.19
C HIS A 14 -8.27 -5.24 -26.37
N GLY A 15 -8.75 -4.23 -27.09
CA GLY A 15 -8.07 -2.95 -27.21
C GLY A 15 -8.78 -1.88 -26.37
N LEU A 16 -8.03 -1.16 -25.55
CA LEU A 16 -8.54 -0.02 -24.79
C LEU A 16 -7.90 1.28 -25.31
N PRO A 17 -8.68 2.38 -25.45
CA PRO A 17 -8.09 3.67 -25.80
C PRO A 17 -7.07 4.11 -24.75
N MET A 18 -5.90 4.59 -25.20
CA MET A 18 -4.90 5.17 -24.31
C MET A 18 -5.47 6.38 -23.61
N SER A 19 -5.54 6.34 -22.28
CA SER A 19 -5.98 7.43 -21.43
C SER A 19 -4.81 8.25 -20.93
N LYS A 20 -4.72 9.52 -21.33
CA LYS A 20 -3.73 10.48 -20.80
C LYS A 20 -3.86 10.65 -19.29
N GLY A 21 -5.10 10.67 -18.79
CA GLY A 21 -5.37 10.79 -17.36
C GLY A 21 -4.80 9.64 -16.56
N LEU A 22 -4.99 8.40 -17.00
CA LEU A 22 -4.42 7.21 -16.34
C LEU A 22 -2.89 7.21 -16.40
N LEU A 23 -2.30 7.58 -17.55
CA LEU A 23 -0.85 7.73 -17.65
C LEU A 23 -0.32 8.81 -16.70
N ALA A 24 -0.96 9.99 -16.69
CA ALA A 24 -0.58 11.06 -15.78
C ALA A 24 -0.64 10.64 -14.31
N GLN A 25 -1.64 9.85 -13.91
CA GLN A 25 -1.70 9.29 -12.54
C GLN A 25 -0.48 8.43 -12.22
N THR A 26 -0.03 7.57 -13.14
CA THR A 26 1.17 6.75 -12.91
C THR A 26 2.44 7.59 -12.81
N TYR A 27 2.51 8.71 -13.53
CA TYR A 27 3.65 9.63 -13.46
C TYR A 27 3.63 10.49 -12.20
N MET A 28 2.45 10.89 -11.73
CA MET A 28 2.30 11.52 -10.41
C MET A 28 2.72 10.58 -9.28
N ALA A 29 2.35 9.31 -9.35
CA ALA A 29 2.80 8.30 -8.41
C ALA A 29 4.35 8.18 -8.40
N ALA A 30 5.00 8.35 -9.55
CA ALA A 30 6.45 8.41 -9.67
C ALA A 30 7.07 9.74 -9.22
N GLY A 31 6.26 10.75 -8.87
CA GLY A 31 6.70 12.00 -8.24
C GLY A 31 6.66 13.24 -9.13
N LEU A 32 6.03 13.19 -10.31
CA LEU A 32 5.79 14.41 -11.09
C LEU A 32 4.63 15.24 -10.52
N SER A 33 4.71 16.54 -10.67
CA SER A 33 3.57 17.43 -10.43
C SER A 33 2.45 17.17 -11.47
N PRO A 34 1.18 17.45 -11.14
CA PRO A 34 0.04 17.17 -12.04
C PRO A 34 0.21 17.75 -13.45
N SER A 35 0.70 18.99 -13.56
CA SER A 35 0.91 19.65 -14.86
C SER A 35 1.98 18.94 -15.68
N ARG A 36 3.15 18.66 -15.10
CA ARG A 36 4.25 17.95 -15.77
C ARG A 36 3.86 16.52 -16.14
N ALA A 37 3.12 15.83 -15.26
CA ALA A 37 2.63 14.47 -15.51
C ALA A 37 1.69 14.43 -16.72
N TYR A 38 0.78 15.39 -16.82
CA TYR A 38 -0.14 15.48 -17.96
C TYR A 38 0.59 15.81 -19.27
N THR A 39 1.53 16.74 -19.22
CA THR A 39 2.38 17.08 -20.37
C THR A 39 3.20 15.87 -20.84
N ALA A 40 3.82 15.13 -19.95
CA ALA A 40 4.55 13.90 -20.27
C ALA A 40 3.63 12.84 -20.90
N ALA A 41 2.42 12.65 -20.35
CA ALA A 41 1.44 11.72 -20.90
C ALA A 41 0.98 12.14 -22.32
N GLN A 42 0.83 13.43 -22.56
CA GLN A 42 0.52 13.98 -23.86
C GLN A 42 1.65 13.67 -24.86
N ARG A 43 2.90 13.92 -24.48
CA ARG A 43 4.09 13.64 -25.31
C ARG A 43 4.18 12.15 -25.71
N VAL A 44 3.88 11.23 -24.80
CA VAL A 44 3.81 9.79 -25.12
C VAL A 44 2.77 9.50 -26.18
N GLN A 45 1.57 10.05 -26.02
CA GLN A 45 0.47 9.83 -26.97
C GLN A 45 0.77 10.43 -28.34
N ASP A 46 1.31 11.66 -28.38
CA ASP A 46 1.65 12.35 -29.63
C ASP A 46 2.80 11.63 -30.35
N GLY A 47 3.81 11.14 -29.63
CA GLY A 47 4.89 10.37 -30.25
C GLY A 47 4.41 9.09 -30.97
N PHE A 48 3.39 8.42 -30.47
CA PHE A 48 2.77 7.31 -31.18
C PHE A 48 1.99 7.76 -32.41
N ARG A 49 1.23 8.86 -32.28
CA ARG A 49 0.46 9.41 -33.42
C ARG A 49 1.36 9.92 -34.56
N ASP A 50 2.39 10.66 -34.21
CA ASP A 50 3.33 11.24 -35.18
C ASP A 50 4.11 10.15 -35.94
N SER A 51 4.32 8.99 -35.28
CA SER A 51 4.90 7.80 -35.94
C SER A 51 3.86 6.92 -36.67
N GLY A 52 2.59 7.36 -36.75
CA GLY A 52 1.51 6.61 -37.41
C GLY A 52 1.09 5.33 -36.66
N ARG A 53 1.46 5.21 -35.38
CA ARG A 53 1.18 4.01 -34.57
C ARG A 53 -0.07 4.20 -33.72
N PHE A 54 -1.17 3.71 -34.23
CA PHE A 54 -2.48 3.79 -33.54
C PHE A 54 -2.81 2.54 -32.74
N GLU A 55 -2.04 1.46 -32.89
CA GLU A 55 -2.15 0.24 -32.08
C GLU A 55 -0.80 -0.02 -31.43
N VAL A 56 -0.76 -0.12 -30.13
CA VAL A 56 0.45 -0.31 -29.31
C VAL A 56 0.20 -1.29 -28.18
N THR A 57 1.26 -1.92 -27.72
CA THR A 57 1.21 -2.80 -26.54
C THR A 57 1.48 -1.99 -25.27
N LEU A 58 1.07 -2.54 -24.13
CA LEU A 58 1.38 -1.94 -22.84
C LEU A 58 2.90 -1.84 -22.59
N ALA A 59 3.69 -2.79 -23.10
CA ALA A 59 5.14 -2.74 -23.02
C ALA A 59 5.72 -1.53 -23.76
N GLU A 60 5.25 -1.27 -24.99
CA GLU A 60 5.67 -0.12 -25.78
C GLU A 60 5.29 1.22 -25.13
N VAL A 61 4.10 1.28 -24.52
CA VAL A 61 3.68 2.46 -23.74
C VAL A 61 4.61 2.69 -22.56
N ARG A 62 4.99 1.62 -21.84
CA ARG A 62 5.93 1.73 -20.72
C ARG A 62 7.32 2.18 -21.16
N ASP A 63 7.82 1.67 -22.26
CA ASP A 63 9.13 2.04 -22.80
C ASP A 63 9.15 3.49 -23.29
N ALA A 64 8.09 3.93 -23.98
CA ALA A 64 7.92 5.31 -24.38
C ALA A 64 7.82 6.25 -23.18
N SER A 65 7.03 5.85 -22.17
CA SER A 65 6.94 6.59 -20.91
C SER A 65 8.29 6.71 -20.21
N TYR A 66 9.03 5.62 -20.11
CA TYR A 66 10.35 5.62 -19.48
C TYR A 66 11.31 6.59 -20.17
N ARG A 67 11.34 6.60 -21.51
CA ARG A 67 12.21 7.51 -22.28
C ARG A 67 11.87 8.97 -22.02
N ILE A 68 10.58 9.34 -22.05
CA ILE A 68 10.13 10.70 -21.80
C ILE A 68 10.41 11.13 -20.36
N LEU A 69 10.14 10.24 -19.38
CA LEU A 69 10.42 10.51 -17.98
C LEU A 69 11.91 10.56 -17.64
N ALA A 70 12.78 9.95 -18.44
CA ALA A 70 14.23 10.03 -18.26
C ALA A 70 14.80 11.42 -18.56
N GLU A 71 14.07 12.25 -19.30
CA GLU A 71 14.41 13.65 -19.56
C GLU A 71 14.02 14.57 -18.39
N GLU A 72 13.27 14.04 -17.40
CA GLU A 72 12.78 14.77 -16.24
C GLU A 72 13.68 14.50 -15.02
N ASP A 73 14.00 15.53 -14.24
CA ASP A 73 14.64 15.46 -12.92
C ASP A 73 15.83 14.45 -12.84
N ASP A 74 16.83 14.60 -13.69
CA ASP A 74 18.04 13.74 -13.75
C ASP A 74 17.74 12.24 -13.90
N GLY A 75 16.57 11.90 -14.45
CA GLY A 75 16.10 10.53 -14.63
C GLY A 75 15.62 9.86 -13.35
N SER A 76 15.52 10.58 -12.23
CA SER A 76 15.04 10.03 -10.95
C SER A 76 13.59 9.58 -11.03
N VAL A 77 12.74 10.33 -11.74
CA VAL A 77 11.34 10.00 -11.99
C VAL A 77 11.21 8.72 -12.79
N ALA A 78 12.01 8.57 -13.86
CA ALA A 78 12.01 7.36 -14.67
C ALA A 78 12.40 6.11 -13.87
N LYS A 79 13.38 6.23 -12.97
CA LYS A 79 13.77 5.13 -12.07
C LYS A 79 12.64 4.74 -11.12
N ARG A 80 11.94 5.73 -10.53
CA ARG A 80 10.77 5.47 -9.65
C ARG A 80 9.63 4.84 -10.45
N TYR A 81 9.32 5.36 -11.63
CA TYR A 81 8.31 4.79 -12.53
C TYR A 81 8.60 3.32 -12.87
N ARG A 82 9.84 2.98 -13.20
CA ARG A 82 10.24 1.58 -13.46
C ARG A 82 10.00 0.70 -12.23
N ARG A 83 10.45 1.12 -11.05
CA ARG A 83 10.24 0.36 -9.80
C ARG A 83 8.76 0.15 -9.48
N LEU A 84 7.92 1.17 -9.67
CA LEU A 84 6.47 1.03 -9.47
C LEU A 84 5.84 0.02 -10.42
N ASN A 85 6.27 0.01 -11.70
CA ASN A 85 5.83 -0.98 -12.67
C ASN A 85 6.33 -2.41 -12.34
N GLU A 86 7.52 -2.56 -11.77
CA GLU A 86 8.04 -3.85 -11.30
C GLU A 86 7.21 -4.36 -10.12
N ILE A 87 6.90 -3.50 -9.15
CA ILE A 87 6.02 -3.85 -8.01
C ILE A 87 4.63 -4.27 -8.48
N SER A 88 4.05 -3.57 -9.47
CA SER A 88 2.71 -3.92 -10.00
C SER A 88 2.66 -5.26 -10.74
N ARG A 89 3.82 -5.88 -11.01
CA ARG A 89 3.96 -7.18 -11.69
C ARG A 89 4.36 -8.31 -10.74
N LEU A 90 4.43 -8.04 -9.44
CA LEU A 90 4.72 -9.09 -8.49
C LEU A 90 3.67 -10.22 -8.63
N GLU A 91 4.15 -11.45 -8.75
CA GLU A 91 3.28 -12.64 -8.81
C GLU A 91 2.60 -12.92 -7.47
N ARG A 92 3.15 -12.36 -6.39
CA ARG A 92 2.64 -12.50 -5.02
C ARG A 92 2.09 -11.17 -4.52
N PRO A 93 1.03 -11.19 -3.72
CA PRO A 93 0.49 -9.97 -3.14
C PRO A 93 1.53 -9.25 -2.27
N LEU A 94 1.55 -7.93 -2.35
CA LEU A 94 2.39 -7.08 -1.51
C LEU A 94 1.60 -6.68 -0.26
N ILE A 95 2.14 -7.03 0.90
CA ILE A 95 1.60 -6.65 2.21
C ILE A 95 2.53 -5.61 2.82
N VAL A 96 2.04 -4.41 3.03
CA VAL A 96 2.79 -3.33 3.66
C VAL A 96 2.28 -3.12 5.08
N LEU A 97 3.15 -3.32 6.05
CA LEU A 97 2.88 -3.16 7.47
C LEU A 97 3.51 -1.85 7.96
N ILE A 98 2.71 -0.90 8.43
CA ILE A 98 3.18 0.41 8.90
C ILE A 98 2.89 0.54 10.39
N GLY A 99 3.94 0.40 11.20
CA GLY A 99 3.89 0.59 12.65
C GLY A 99 4.41 1.96 13.08
N GLY A 100 4.18 2.29 14.34
CA GLY A 100 4.71 3.50 14.97
C GLY A 100 3.78 4.05 16.04
N THR A 101 4.25 5.05 16.79
CA THR A 101 3.50 5.66 17.90
C THR A 101 2.29 6.46 17.40
N THR A 102 1.40 6.84 18.31
CA THR A 102 0.24 7.69 17.98
C THR A 102 0.72 9.09 17.56
N GLY A 103 0.09 9.67 16.54
CA GLY A 103 0.35 11.06 16.10
C GLY A 103 1.49 11.23 15.09
N VAL A 104 2.24 10.19 14.73
CA VAL A 104 3.38 10.28 13.78
C VAL A 104 2.96 10.26 12.30
N GLY A 105 1.67 10.35 11.98
CA GLY A 105 1.20 10.42 10.59
C GLY A 105 1.09 9.07 9.86
N LYS A 106 1.05 7.94 10.56
CA LYS A 106 0.95 6.59 9.96
C LYS A 106 -0.16 6.46 8.92
N SER A 107 -1.37 6.89 9.25
CA SER A 107 -2.53 6.77 8.35
C SER A 107 -2.37 7.60 7.08
N THR A 108 -1.76 8.79 7.18
CA THR A 108 -1.44 9.63 6.02
C THR A 108 -0.42 8.96 5.12
N ILE A 109 0.65 8.41 5.72
CA ILE A 109 1.70 7.69 4.99
C ILE A 109 1.13 6.41 4.38
N ALA A 110 0.29 5.67 5.10
CA ALA A 110 -0.37 4.46 4.59
C ALA A 110 -1.23 4.74 3.36
N THR A 111 -2.01 5.83 3.41
CA THR A 111 -2.84 6.27 2.28
C THR A 111 -1.98 6.66 1.08
N GLU A 112 -0.91 7.42 1.28
CA GLU A 112 -0.01 7.84 0.21
C GLU A 112 0.74 6.65 -0.41
N VAL A 113 1.25 5.73 0.41
CA VAL A 113 1.90 4.49 -0.05
C VAL A 113 0.93 3.64 -0.86
N ALA A 114 -0.28 3.43 -0.35
CA ALA A 114 -1.31 2.65 -1.02
C ALA A 114 -1.68 3.28 -2.38
N HIS A 115 -1.89 4.59 -2.42
CA HIS A 115 -2.20 5.32 -3.66
C HIS A 115 -1.08 5.17 -4.70
N ARG A 116 0.19 5.36 -4.30
CA ARG A 116 1.34 5.24 -5.21
C ARG A 116 1.55 3.82 -5.73
N LEU A 117 1.23 2.81 -4.94
CA LEU A 117 1.35 1.40 -5.30
C LEU A 117 0.11 0.82 -5.98
N GLY A 118 -0.98 1.60 -6.12
CA GLY A 118 -2.25 1.13 -6.65
C GLY A 118 -2.95 0.13 -5.74
N ILE A 119 -2.65 0.14 -4.43
CA ILE A 119 -3.27 -0.73 -3.44
C ILE A 119 -4.56 -0.07 -2.95
N THR A 120 -5.67 -0.77 -3.09
CA THR A 120 -7.00 -0.26 -2.68
C THR A 120 -7.42 -0.68 -1.29
N ARG A 121 -6.77 -1.71 -0.71
CA ARG A 121 -7.11 -2.25 0.60
C ARG A 121 -6.19 -1.66 1.66
N ILE A 122 -6.73 -0.77 2.49
CA ILE A 122 -6.05 -0.17 3.63
C ILE A 122 -6.85 -0.51 4.88
N VAL A 123 -6.21 -1.05 5.91
CA VAL A 123 -6.86 -1.44 7.16
C VAL A 123 -6.02 -0.93 8.34
N SER A 124 -6.69 -0.26 9.30
CA SER A 124 -6.06 0.13 10.56
C SER A 124 -6.16 -0.99 11.60
N THR A 125 -5.15 -1.14 12.44
CA THR A 125 -5.21 -2.09 13.56
C THR A 125 -6.22 -1.68 14.62
N ASP A 126 -6.57 -0.41 14.70
CA ASP A 126 -7.65 0.06 15.58
C ASP A 126 -9.02 -0.40 15.08
N SER A 127 -9.26 -0.45 13.76
CA SER A 127 -10.47 -1.03 13.19
C SER A 127 -10.58 -2.54 13.51
N ILE A 128 -9.45 -3.26 13.43
CA ILE A 128 -9.40 -4.68 13.79
C ILE A 128 -9.76 -4.86 15.27
N ARG A 129 -9.14 -4.05 16.15
CA ARG A 129 -9.45 -4.06 17.58
C ARG A 129 -10.93 -3.78 17.85
N GLU A 130 -11.53 -2.84 17.13
CA GLU A 130 -12.96 -2.50 17.29
C GLU A 130 -13.87 -3.66 16.88
N VAL A 131 -13.56 -4.35 15.78
CA VAL A 131 -14.29 -5.57 15.39
C VAL A 131 -14.15 -6.65 16.46
N MET A 132 -12.95 -6.85 17.01
CA MET A 132 -12.73 -7.83 18.10
C MET A 132 -13.52 -7.48 19.37
N ARG A 133 -13.68 -6.19 19.71
CA ARG A 133 -14.54 -5.72 20.79
C ARG A 133 -16.01 -6.05 20.58
N GLY A 134 -16.46 -6.09 19.33
CA GLY A 134 -17.82 -6.53 19.00
C GLY A 134 -18.05 -8.04 19.17
N ILE A 135 -16.98 -8.82 19.14
CA ILE A 135 -17.05 -10.30 19.24
C ILE A 135 -16.78 -10.79 20.66
N PHE A 136 -15.75 -10.26 21.32
CA PHE A 136 -15.31 -10.70 22.65
C PHE A 136 -15.84 -9.75 23.73
N SER A 137 -16.42 -10.30 24.78
CA SER A 137 -16.86 -9.48 25.93
C SER A 137 -15.68 -8.86 26.69
N ARG A 138 -15.96 -7.78 27.42
CA ARG A 138 -14.96 -7.12 28.27
C ARG A 138 -14.40 -8.06 29.33
N ASP A 139 -15.20 -8.96 29.85
CA ASP A 139 -14.77 -9.94 30.86
C ASP A 139 -13.79 -10.97 30.25
N LEU A 140 -13.96 -11.28 28.97
CA LEU A 140 -13.08 -12.22 28.28
C LEU A 140 -11.76 -11.58 27.86
N MET A 141 -11.78 -10.35 27.33
CA MET A 141 -10.61 -9.64 26.80
C MET A 141 -10.59 -8.17 27.23
N PRO A 142 -10.39 -7.86 28.52
CA PRO A 142 -10.51 -6.49 29.03
C PRO A 142 -9.48 -5.54 28.40
N ALA A 143 -8.27 -5.99 28.06
CA ALA A 143 -7.22 -5.15 27.50
C ALA A 143 -7.58 -4.50 26.16
N ILE A 144 -8.40 -5.16 25.29
CA ILE A 144 -8.78 -4.58 23.99
C ILE A 144 -9.82 -3.44 24.13
N TYR A 145 -10.48 -3.33 25.29
CA TYR A 145 -11.46 -2.28 25.58
C TYR A 145 -10.82 -0.97 26.04
N GLU A 146 -9.58 -1.01 26.42
CA GLU A 146 -8.81 0.17 26.82
C GLU A 146 -8.07 0.79 25.63
N SER A 147 -7.69 2.07 25.74
CA SER A 147 -6.72 2.65 24.79
C SER A 147 -5.40 1.91 24.93
N SER A 148 -4.60 1.88 23.87
CA SER A 148 -3.33 1.14 23.91
C SER A 148 -2.35 1.65 24.98
N PHE A 149 -2.43 2.92 25.34
CA PHE A 149 -1.70 3.49 26.48
C PHE A 149 -2.25 3.03 27.84
N ASN A 150 -3.55 2.79 27.92
CA ASN A 150 -4.25 2.36 29.14
C ASN A 150 -4.52 0.85 29.19
N ALA A 151 -4.03 0.07 28.23
CA ALA A 151 -4.28 -1.38 28.14
C ALA A 151 -3.89 -2.13 29.43
N TRP A 152 -2.95 -1.60 30.20
CA TRP A 152 -2.55 -2.12 31.50
C TRP A 152 -3.68 -2.19 32.54
N ARG A 153 -4.71 -1.35 32.40
CA ARG A 153 -5.90 -1.39 33.27
C ARG A 153 -6.77 -2.62 33.05
N GLY A 154 -6.61 -3.24 31.89
CA GLY A 154 -7.28 -4.48 31.53
C GLY A 154 -6.45 -5.74 31.79
N LEU A 155 -5.29 -5.64 32.45
CA LEU A 155 -4.49 -6.80 32.80
C LEU A 155 -5.24 -7.69 33.81
N ARG A 156 -5.38 -8.97 33.51
CA ARG A 156 -6.00 -9.95 34.43
C ARG A 156 -5.05 -10.36 35.55
N VAL A 157 -3.75 -10.32 35.28
CA VAL A 157 -2.69 -10.61 36.23
C VAL A 157 -1.81 -9.38 36.34
N PRO A 158 -1.50 -8.93 37.56
CA PRO A 158 -0.60 -7.78 37.75
C PRO A 158 0.72 -7.96 37.01
N ALA A 159 1.28 -6.86 36.49
CA ALA A 159 2.58 -6.90 35.84
C ALA A 159 3.66 -7.50 36.80
N PRO A 160 4.61 -8.28 36.26
CA PRO A 160 5.71 -8.82 37.07
C PRO A 160 6.51 -7.72 37.77
N ARG A 161 7.10 -8.04 38.92
CA ARG A 161 7.95 -7.07 39.66
C ARG A 161 9.08 -6.56 38.74
N GLY A 162 9.23 -5.25 38.67
CA GLY A 162 10.25 -4.58 37.84
C GLY A 162 9.83 -4.35 36.36
N ALA A 163 8.70 -4.90 35.91
CA ALA A 163 8.19 -4.62 34.58
C ALA A 163 7.23 -3.41 34.62
N SER A 164 7.27 -2.58 33.56
CA SER A 164 6.32 -1.50 33.38
C SER A 164 4.93 -2.06 33.06
N PRO A 165 3.89 -1.78 33.87
CA PRO A 165 2.51 -2.23 33.59
C PRO A 165 2.03 -1.75 32.20
N VAL A 166 2.39 -0.52 31.80
CA VAL A 166 2.03 0.06 30.49
C VAL A 166 2.54 -0.80 29.34
N ILE A 167 3.82 -1.23 29.43
CA ILE A 167 4.42 -2.10 28.40
C ILE A 167 3.77 -3.47 28.41
N VAL A 168 3.51 -4.04 29.58
CA VAL A 168 2.87 -5.35 29.70
C VAL A 168 1.48 -5.33 29.12
N GLY A 169 0.66 -4.34 29.49
CA GLY A 169 -0.70 -4.18 28.95
C GLY A 169 -0.74 -3.94 27.46
N PHE A 170 0.16 -3.09 26.95
CA PHE A 170 0.29 -2.90 25.50
C PHE A 170 0.66 -4.21 24.78
N ARG A 171 1.60 -4.98 25.33
CA ARG A 171 2.03 -6.27 24.74
C ARG A 171 0.87 -7.25 24.69
N GLU A 172 0.08 -7.36 25.74
CA GLU A 172 -1.10 -8.24 25.78
C GLU A 172 -2.12 -7.81 24.71
N GLN A 173 -2.45 -6.52 24.65
CA GLN A 173 -3.36 -5.99 23.63
C GLN A 173 -2.83 -6.22 22.21
N ALA A 174 -1.55 -5.93 21.97
CA ALA A 174 -0.92 -6.07 20.66
C ALA A 174 -0.89 -7.54 20.20
N ALA A 175 -0.62 -8.47 21.10
CA ALA A 175 -0.65 -9.91 20.81
C ALA A 175 -2.04 -10.37 20.35
N VAL A 176 -3.09 -9.89 21.03
CA VAL A 176 -4.47 -10.21 20.65
C VAL A 176 -4.82 -9.61 19.28
N VAL A 177 -4.55 -8.33 19.06
CA VAL A 177 -4.85 -7.66 17.78
C VAL A 177 -4.03 -8.27 16.62
N ALA A 178 -2.81 -8.71 16.88
CA ALA A 178 -1.96 -9.37 15.89
C ALA A 178 -2.59 -10.66 15.32
N THR A 179 -3.42 -11.36 16.06
CA THR A 179 -4.13 -12.53 15.53
C THR A 179 -5.10 -12.13 14.41
N GLY A 180 -5.84 -11.04 14.59
CA GLY A 180 -6.70 -10.48 13.55
C GLY A 180 -5.93 -9.95 12.34
N VAL A 181 -4.76 -9.32 12.58
CA VAL A 181 -3.88 -8.87 11.50
C VAL A 181 -3.40 -10.07 10.67
N LYS A 182 -2.94 -11.15 11.32
CA LYS A 182 -2.49 -12.37 10.62
C LYS A 182 -3.60 -12.97 9.76
N SER A 183 -4.81 -13.11 10.29
CA SER A 183 -5.96 -13.63 9.54
C SER A 183 -6.29 -12.79 8.30
N LEU A 184 -6.17 -11.45 8.39
CA LEU A 184 -6.37 -10.57 7.23
C LEU A 184 -5.27 -10.73 6.20
N ILE A 185 -4.00 -10.91 6.61
CA ILE A 185 -2.89 -11.17 5.70
C ILE A 185 -3.11 -12.51 4.98
N GLU A 186 -3.43 -13.57 5.72
CA GLU A 186 -3.72 -14.90 5.16
C GLU A 186 -4.85 -14.82 4.13
N ARG A 187 -5.91 -14.09 4.45
CA ARG A 187 -7.02 -13.87 3.53
C ARG A 187 -6.59 -13.12 2.26
N ALA A 188 -5.79 -12.06 2.41
CA ALA A 188 -5.24 -11.29 1.28
C ALA A 188 -4.35 -12.17 0.39
N VAL A 189 -3.55 -13.05 0.97
CA VAL A 189 -2.73 -14.03 0.25
C VAL A 189 -3.60 -14.99 -0.57
N VAL A 190 -4.63 -15.57 0.03
CA VAL A 190 -5.56 -16.49 -0.66
C VAL A 190 -6.29 -15.79 -1.82
N GLU A 191 -6.63 -14.52 -1.65
CA GLU A 191 -7.29 -13.71 -2.69
C GLU A 191 -6.32 -13.16 -3.73
N GLY A 192 -5.00 -13.25 -3.52
CA GLY A 192 -3.99 -12.63 -4.38
C GLY A 192 -4.02 -11.09 -4.37
N VAL A 193 -4.51 -10.46 -3.29
CA VAL A 193 -4.74 -9.03 -3.21
C VAL A 193 -3.73 -8.35 -2.29
N SER A 194 -3.04 -7.34 -2.80
CA SER A 194 -2.14 -6.50 -2.01
C SER A 194 -2.90 -5.62 -1.02
N MET A 195 -2.29 -5.36 0.16
CA MET A 195 -2.90 -4.52 1.18
C MET A 195 -1.88 -3.74 2.00
N VAL A 196 -2.33 -2.64 2.59
CA VAL A 196 -1.62 -1.87 3.60
C VAL A 196 -2.31 -2.06 4.95
N LEU A 197 -1.56 -2.43 5.97
CA LEU A 197 -2.01 -2.50 7.36
C LEU A 197 -1.23 -1.47 8.17
N GLU A 198 -1.93 -0.59 8.88
CA GLU A 198 -1.29 0.44 9.67
C GLU A 198 -1.79 0.46 11.11
N GLY A 199 -0.94 0.86 12.03
CA GLY A 199 -1.33 1.10 13.41
C GLY A 199 -0.25 0.78 14.43
N ILE A 200 -0.54 1.12 15.67
CA ILE A 200 0.42 0.94 16.76
C ILE A 200 0.65 -0.54 17.11
N HIS A 201 -0.31 -1.42 16.79
CA HIS A 201 -0.20 -2.87 17.03
C HIS A 201 0.66 -3.57 15.97
N VAL A 202 1.05 -2.87 14.89
CA VAL A 202 2.08 -3.32 13.94
C VAL A 202 3.45 -3.06 14.58
N ALA A 203 3.71 -3.73 15.69
CA ALA A 203 4.96 -3.60 16.41
C ALA A 203 5.88 -4.79 16.10
N PRO A 204 7.23 -4.60 16.14
CA PRO A 204 8.19 -5.67 15.94
C PRO A 204 7.94 -6.84 16.90
N GLY A 205 8.05 -8.07 16.39
CA GLY A 205 7.93 -9.30 17.17
C GLY A 205 6.51 -9.87 17.28
N TYR A 206 5.45 -9.16 16.83
CA TYR A 206 4.08 -9.69 16.86
C TYR A 206 3.64 -10.30 15.53
N ILE A 207 4.17 -9.77 14.44
CA ILE A 207 3.92 -10.26 13.09
C ILE A 207 5.28 -10.62 12.50
N ASP A 208 5.48 -11.91 12.26
CA ASP A 208 6.69 -12.40 11.61
C ASP A 208 6.44 -12.51 10.10
N PRO A 209 7.07 -11.66 9.28
CA PRO A 209 6.92 -11.69 7.83
C PRO A 209 7.26 -13.05 7.20
N SER A 210 8.16 -13.83 7.80
CA SER A 210 8.61 -15.13 7.28
C SER A 210 7.51 -16.21 7.27
N GLN A 211 6.43 -15.99 8.04
CA GLN A 211 5.27 -16.90 8.07
C GLN A 211 4.44 -16.84 6.77
N PHE A 212 4.55 -15.76 6.00
CA PHE A 212 3.73 -15.51 4.79
C PHE A 212 4.56 -15.73 3.52
N LYS A 213 4.92 -16.98 3.24
CA LYS A 213 5.80 -17.35 2.11
C LYS A 213 5.24 -16.99 0.73
N ASP A 214 3.91 -16.94 0.61
CA ASP A 214 3.21 -16.63 -0.64
C ASP A 214 2.84 -15.14 -0.78
N ALA A 215 3.42 -14.28 0.06
CA ALA A 215 3.32 -12.83 -0.02
C ALA A 215 4.71 -12.18 0.02
N SER A 216 4.79 -10.97 -0.52
CA SER A 216 5.91 -10.05 -0.29
C SER A 216 5.53 -9.14 0.87
N VAL A 217 6.13 -9.36 2.05
CA VAL A 217 5.79 -8.58 3.25
C VAL A 217 6.89 -7.58 3.54
N VAL A 218 6.51 -6.30 3.64
CA VAL A 218 7.40 -5.19 4.01
C VAL A 218 6.90 -4.58 5.31
N GLN A 219 7.75 -4.47 6.32
CA GLN A 219 7.42 -3.82 7.58
C GLN A 219 8.21 -2.52 7.74
N LEU A 220 7.50 -1.44 7.99
CA LEU A 220 8.03 -0.10 8.23
C LEU A 220 7.65 0.35 9.64
N LEU A 221 8.59 0.96 10.34
CA LEU A 221 8.34 1.59 11.63
C LEU A 221 8.59 3.10 11.50
N ILE A 222 7.60 3.90 11.86
CA ILE A 222 7.67 5.36 11.80
C ILE A 222 7.79 5.90 13.23
N SER A 223 8.80 6.72 13.45
CA SER A 223 9.10 7.37 14.75
C SER A 223 9.18 8.88 14.60
#